data_4f4ffe18479934d1b47bbdc78cf2f32f
#
_entry.id   4f4ffe18479934d1b47bbdc78cf2f32f
#
_cell.length_a   1.000
_cell.length_b   1.000
_cell.length_c   1.000
_cell.angle_alpha   90.00
_cell.angle_beta   90.00
_cell.angle_gamma   90.00
#
_symmetry.space_group_name_H-M   'P 1'
#
loop_
_entity.id
_entity.type
_entity.pdbx_description
1 polymer ?
#
loop_
_entity_poly.entity_id
_entity_poly.type
_entity_poly.pdbx_seq_one_letter_code
_entity_poly.pdbx_strand_id
1 'polypeptide(L)'
;MTEDRVLYVHQFNARKKDNPQLDHDIREHFISDKLDLPKEFENFCQKYNELTCRHYQALNGRLESKVKRDLIAHLVLHPDFSLTQLNGLARRFTANSGVDTNTRRWLFDFDCQDENYFQEFVKDLRENYYQGDYRSYATLNGFHLVTETGFRNVEQLVSKYQDVLEFKRTNAFVLVNFKTPLLRTKKEKTS
;
A
#
# COMPACT_ATOMS: atom_id res chain seq x y z
N MET A 1 13.46 -28.15 -6.50
CA MET A 1 12.30 -27.56 -5.82
C MET A 1 12.11 -26.19 -6.41
N THR A 2 10.97 -25.89 -7.01
CA THR A 2 10.67 -24.53 -7.50
C THR A 2 10.52 -23.62 -6.29
N GLU A 3 11.23 -22.50 -6.32
CA GLU A 3 11.13 -21.46 -5.29
C GLU A 3 9.67 -20.98 -5.18
N ASP A 4 9.16 -20.85 -3.95
CA ASP A 4 7.78 -20.43 -3.71
C ASP A 4 7.65 -18.93 -4.03
N ARG A 5 6.73 -18.58 -4.92
CA ARG A 5 6.56 -17.17 -5.34
C ARG A 5 5.95 -16.33 -4.22
N VAL A 6 6.40 -15.10 -4.14
CA VAL A 6 5.82 -14.09 -3.23
C VAL A 6 4.80 -13.26 -4.00
N LEU A 7 3.57 -13.23 -3.52
CA LEU A 7 2.46 -12.49 -4.12
C LEU A 7 2.19 -11.20 -3.36
N TYR A 8 1.89 -10.13 -4.09
CA TYR A 8 1.48 -8.83 -3.56
C TYR A 8 0.08 -8.46 -4.05
N VAL A 9 -0.70 -7.80 -3.21
CA VAL A 9 -1.94 -7.13 -3.62
C VAL A 9 -1.59 -5.71 -4.03
N HIS A 10 -2.00 -5.32 -5.23
CA HIS A 10 -1.93 -3.96 -5.73
C HIS A 10 -3.34 -3.36 -5.75
N GLN A 11 -3.42 -2.07 -5.48
CA GLN A 11 -4.67 -1.32 -5.51
C GLN A 11 -4.47 -0.01 -6.26
N PHE A 12 -5.22 0.17 -7.35
CA PHE A 12 -5.30 1.43 -8.07
C PHE A 12 -6.54 2.18 -7.62
N ASN A 13 -6.37 3.43 -7.25
CA ASN A 13 -7.43 4.25 -6.67
C ASN A 13 -7.54 5.61 -7.35
N ALA A 14 -8.77 6.05 -7.63
CA ALA A 14 -9.11 7.47 -7.70
C ALA A 14 -10.04 7.75 -6.51
N ARG A 15 -9.49 8.41 -5.46
CA ARG A 15 -10.22 8.64 -4.21
C ARG A 15 -11.06 9.90 -4.29
N LYS A 16 -12.26 9.88 -3.73
CA LYS A 16 -13.11 11.06 -3.57
C LYS A 16 -12.38 12.23 -2.87
N LYS A 17 -11.55 11.93 -1.85
CA LYS A 17 -10.74 12.93 -1.14
C LYS A 17 -9.83 13.74 -2.08
N ASP A 18 -9.30 13.10 -3.12
CA ASP A 18 -8.40 13.73 -4.11
C ASP A 18 -9.16 14.25 -5.34
N ASN A 19 -10.41 13.82 -5.52
CA ASN A 19 -11.27 14.09 -6.68
C ASN A 19 -12.68 14.41 -6.19
N PRO A 20 -12.95 15.66 -5.74
CA PRO A 20 -14.24 16.06 -5.13
C PRO A 20 -15.46 15.84 -6.04
N GLN A 21 -15.25 15.75 -7.36
CA GLN A 21 -16.28 15.48 -8.36
C GLN A 21 -16.80 14.03 -8.35
N LEU A 22 -16.13 13.11 -7.64
CA LEU A 22 -16.58 11.73 -7.52
C LEU A 22 -17.59 11.57 -6.37
N ASP A 23 -18.60 10.73 -6.56
CA ASP A 23 -19.54 10.33 -5.51
C ASP A 23 -18.91 9.34 -4.52
N HIS A 24 -18.03 8.46 -5.02
CA HIS A 24 -17.33 7.43 -4.24
C HIS A 24 -15.93 7.15 -4.83
N ASP A 25 -15.11 6.46 -4.06
CA ASP A 25 -13.79 6.02 -4.52
C ASP A 25 -13.92 4.99 -5.64
N ILE A 26 -13.12 5.16 -6.69
CA ILE A 26 -12.93 4.14 -7.74
C ILE A 26 -11.73 3.28 -7.34
N ARG A 27 -11.89 1.95 -7.34
CA ARG A 27 -10.83 1.02 -6.94
C ARG A 27 -10.75 -0.18 -7.87
N GLU A 28 -9.54 -0.48 -8.34
CA GLU A 28 -9.21 -1.73 -9.02
C GLU A 28 -8.10 -2.45 -8.25
N HIS A 29 -8.15 -3.80 -8.23
CA HIS A 29 -7.20 -4.59 -7.46
C HIS A 29 -6.60 -5.68 -8.32
N PHE A 30 -5.31 -5.93 -8.11
CA PHE A 30 -4.54 -6.95 -8.82
C PHE A 30 -3.73 -7.78 -7.83
N ILE A 31 -3.43 -9.02 -8.20
CA ILE A 31 -2.50 -9.88 -7.51
C ILE A 31 -1.33 -10.12 -8.47
N SER A 32 -0.11 -9.88 -8.03
CA SER A 32 1.09 -10.07 -8.84
C SER A 32 2.28 -10.50 -7.98
N ASP A 33 3.24 -11.17 -8.58
CA ASP A 33 4.56 -11.43 -8.02
C ASP A 33 5.55 -10.28 -8.27
N LYS A 34 5.12 -9.24 -9.00
CA LYS A 34 5.93 -8.05 -9.27
C LYS A 34 5.71 -6.99 -8.18
N LEU A 35 6.76 -6.20 -7.92
CA LEU A 35 6.72 -5.07 -6.98
C LEU A 35 6.11 -3.80 -7.57
N ASP A 36 5.93 -3.73 -8.89
CA ASP A 36 5.31 -2.60 -9.56
C ASP A 36 4.54 -3.09 -10.80
N LEU A 37 3.49 -2.36 -11.15
CA LEU A 37 2.61 -2.62 -12.29
C LEU A 37 2.45 -1.34 -13.14
N PRO A 38 3.53 -0.82 -13.76
CA PRO A 38 3.50 0.48 -14.42
C PRO A 38 2.54 0.54 -15.62
N LYS A 39 2.46 -0.52 -16.42
CA LYS A 39 1.55 -0.58 -17.58
C LYS A 39 0.08 -0.62 -17.16
N GLU A 40 -0.24 -1.46 -16.19
CA GLU A 40 -1.58 -1.61 -15.64
C GLU A 40 -2.03 -0.30 -14.96
N PHE A 41 -1.13 0.36 -14.24
CA PHE A 41 -1.41 1.66 -13.64
C PHE A 41 -1.57 2.76 -14.68
N GLU A 42 -0.77 2.76 -15.74
CA GLU A 42 -0.93 3.70 -16.85
C GLU A 42 -2.29 3.52 -17.54
N ASN A 43 -2.71 2.29 -17.81
CA ASN A 43 -4.03 1.99 -18.38
C ASN A 43 -5.16 2.50 -17.47
N PHE A 44 -5.04 2.32 -16.16
CA PHE A 44 -5.97 2.88 -15.19
C PHE A 44 -6.02 4.40 -15.26
N CYS A 45 -4.85 5.06 -15.32
CA CYS A 45 -4.77 6.53 -15.46
C CYS A 45 -5.32 7.06 -16.77
N GLN A 46 -5.20 6.31 -17.86
CA GLN A 46 -5.80 6.67 -19.16
C GLN A 46 -7.33 6.58 -19.13
N LYS A 47 -7.87 5.52 -18.51
CA LYS A 47 -9.31 5.34 -18.31
C LYS A 47 -9.92 6.45 -17.46
N TYR A 48 -9.16 6.99 -16.50
CA TYR A 48 -9.57 8.04 -15.55
C TYR A 48 -8.68 9.27 -15.67
N ASN A 49 -8.46 9.77 -16.90
CA ASN A 49 -7.46 10.77 -17.23
C ASN A 49 -7.68 12.16 -16.59
N GLU A 50 -8.90 12.46 -16.15
CA GLU A 50 -9.27 13.71 -15.48
C GLU A 50 -9.18 13.61 -13.94
N LEU A 51 -8.75 12.45 -13.41
CA LEU A 51 -8.70 12.18 -11.99
C LEU A 51 -7.25 12.06 -11.50
N THR A 52 -7.05 12.42 -10.23
CA THR A 52 -5.85 12.04 -9.49
C THR A 52 -5.92 10.55 -9.18
N CYS A 53 -4.98 9.79 -9.73
CA CYS A 53 -4.90 8.35 -9.57
C CYS A 53 -3.72 7.98 -8.67
N ARG A 54 -3.88 6.93 -7.86
CA ARG A 54 -2.85 6.42 -6.96
C ARG A 54 -2.70 4.91 -7.14
N HIS A 55 -1.44 4.45 -7.11
CA HIS A 55 -1.09 3.04 -7.05
C HIS A 55 -0.54 2.70 -5.68
N TYR A 56 -1.21 1.81 -4.98
CA TYR A 56 -0.77 1.25 -3.71
C TYR A 56 -0.42 -0.22 -3.87
N GLN A 57 0.58 -0.67 -3.12
CA GLN A 57 1.00 -2.06 -3.05
C GLN A 57 0.99 -2.52 -1.59
N ALA A 58 0.59 -3.76 -1.34
CA ALA A 58 0.76 -4.37 -0.03
C ALA A 58 2.25 -4.39 0.35
N LEU A 59 2.59 -3.84 1.50
CA LEU A 59 3.97 -3.73 1.97
C LEU A 59 4.64 -5.10 2.12
N ASN A 60 3.89 -6.07 2.63
CA ASN A 60 4.37 -7.43 2.87
C ASN A 60 3.73 -8.40 1.89
N GLY A 61 4.58 -9.13 1.17
CA GLY A 61 4.12 -10.20 0.29
C GLY A 61 3.66 -11.45 1.05
N ARG A 62 3.02 -12.35 0.34
CA ARG A 62 2.50 -13.64 0.84
C ARG A 62 3.03 -14.76 -0.02
N LEU A 63 3.48 -15.86 0.61
CA LEU A 63 3.90 -17.05 -0.13
C LEU A 63 2.70 -17.65 -0.87
N GLU A 64 2.85 -17.87 -2.16
CA GLU A 64 1.78 -18.39 -3.01
C GLU A 64 1.25 -19.73 -2.50
N SER A 65 2.13 -20.62 -2.01
CA SER A 65 1.75 -21.90 -1.42
C SER A 65 0.80 -21.75 -0.22
N LYS A 66 1.05 -20.75 0.64
CA LYS A 66 0.19 -20.46 1.79
C LYS A 66 -1.16 -19.90 1.34
N VAL A 67 -1.15 -18.98 0.37
CA VAL A 67 -2.39 -18.42 -0.20
C VAL A 67 -3.25 -19.51 -0.82
N LYS A 68 -2.63 -20.41 -1.63
CA LYS A 68 -3.31 -21.56 -2.26
C LYS A 68 -3.91 -22.50 -1.21
N ARG A 69 -3.12 -22.86 -0.18
CA ARG A 69 -3.60 -23.74 0.88
C ARG A 69 -4.84 -23.17 1.57
N ASP A 70 -4.78 -21.88 1.97
CA ASP A 70 -5.85 -21.23 2.70
C ASP A 70 -7.10 -21.05 1.81
N LEU A 71 -6.91 -20.78 0.51
CA LEU A 71 -7.99 -20.71 -0.48
C LEU A 71 -8.67 -22.08 -0.68
N ILE A 72 -7.89 -23.15 -0.87
CA ILE A 72 -8.41 -24.51 -1.04
C ILE A 72 -9.19 -24.93 0.21
N ALA A 73 -8.62 -24.70 1.40
CA ALA A 73 -9.30 -25.05 2.66
C ALA A 73 -10.66 -24.31 2.77
N HIS A 74 -10.71 -23.03 2.39
CA HIS A 74 -11.97 -22.30 2.39
C HIS A 74 -13.00 -22.90 1.43
N LEU A 75 -12.60 -23.19 0.18
CA LEU A 75 -13.53 -23.76 -0.82
C LEU A 75 -14.06 -25.13 -0.41
N VAL A 76 -13.25 -25.96 0.25
CA VAL A 76 -13.67 -27.27 0.78
C VAL A 76 -14.69 -27.09 1.93
N LEU A 77 -14.46 -26.11 2.81
CA LEU A 77 -15.35 -25.86 3.96
C LEU A 77 -16.66 -25.13 3.57
N HIS A 78 -16.69 -24.51 2.40
CA HIS A 78 -17.83 -23.76 1.90
C HIS A 78 -18.22 -24.21 0.48
N PRO A 79 -18.81 -25.42 0.32
CA PRO A 79 -19.14 -25.99 -0.99
C PRO A 79 -20.13 -25.14 -1.80
N ASP A 80 -20.96 -24.33 -1.13
CA ASP A 80 -21.92 -23.44 -1.77
C ASP A 80 -21.32 -22.08 -2.23
N PHE A 81 -20.00 -21.91 -2.10
CA PHE A 81 -19.34 -20.68 -2.49
C PHE A 81 -19.45 -20.45 -4.01
N SER A 82 -19.93 -19.25 -4.40
CA SER A 82 -20.07 -18.91 -5.82
C SER A 82 -18.73 -18.62 -6.47
N LEU A 83 -18.39 -19.34 -7.53
CA LEU A 83 -17.17 -19.12 -8.32
C LEU A 83 -17.08 -17.71 -8.95
N THR A 84 -18.22 -17.01 -9.11
CA THR A 84 -18.21 -15.61 -9.57
C THR A 84 -17.48 -14.66 -8.60
N GLN A 85 -17.33 -15.07 -7.34
CA GLN A 85 -16.63 -14.31 -6.30
C GLN A 85 -15.18 -14.75 -6.09
N LEU A 86 -14.67 -15.69 -6.91
CA LEU A 86 -13.35 -16.30 -6.71
C LEU A 86 -12.21 -15.27 -6.71
N ASN A 87 -12.25 -14.27 -7.60
CA ASN A 87 -11.24 -13.21 -7.64
C ASN A 87 -11.20 -12.40 -6.35
N GLY A 88 -12.36 -12.07 -5.79
CA GLY A 88 -12.47 -11.37 -4.50
C GLY A 88 -11.94 -12.22 -3.34
N LEU A 89 -12.24 -13.52 -3.38
CA LEU A 89 -11.76 -14.47 -2.39
C LEU A 89 -10.24 -14.63 -2.45
N ALA A 90 -9.66 -14.84 -3.64
CA ALA A 90 -8.22 -14.96 -3.85
C ALA A 90 -7.48 -13.71 -3.34
N ARG A 91 -7.99 -12.51 -3.64
CA ARG A 91 -7.45 -11.26 -3.13
C ARG A 91 -7.50 -11.19 -1.60
N ARG A 92 -8.61 -11.59 -0.97
CA ARG A 92 -8.76 -11.61 0.48
C ARG A 92 -7.72 -12.52 1.13
N PHE A 93 -7.48 -13.71 0.57
CA PHE A 93 -6.46 -14.62 1.08
C PHE A 93 -5.04 -14.10 0.81
N THR A 94 -4.76 -13.52 -0.36
CA THR A 94 -3.47 -12.87 -0.63
C THR A 94 -3.22 -11.71 0.33
N ALA A 95 -4.24 -10.99 0.80
CA ALA A 95 -4.08 -9.94 1.80
C ALA A 95 -3.85 -10.47 3.22
N ASN A 96 -4.50 -11.59 3.60
CA ASN A 96 -4.63 -12.03 4.99
C ASN A 96 -3.85 -13.32 5.33
N SER A 97 -3.41 -14.12 4.35
CA SER A 97 -2.58 -15.31 4.60
C SER A 97 -1.25 -14.91 5.25
N GLY A 98 -0.64 -15.87 5.95
CA GLY A 98 0.57 -15.60 6.72
C GLY A 98 1.66 -14.90 5.92
N VAL A 99 2.16 -13.80 6.45
CA VAL A 99 3.28 -13.05 5.88
C VAL A 99 4.50 -13.96 5.79
N ASP A 100 5.31 -13.80 4.75
CA ASP A 100 6.66 -14.35 4.77
C ASP A 100 7.39 -13.78 5.99
N THR A 101 7.80 -14.69 6.90
CA THR A 101 8.39 -14.29 8.18
C THR A 101 9.75 -13.60 8.03
N ASN A 102 10.39 -13.75 6.86
CA ASN A 102 11.67 -13.12 6.59
C ASN A 102 11.57 -11.64 6.18
N THR A 103 10.34 -11.16 5.90
CA THR A 103 10.10 -9.80 5.39
C THR A 103 8.96 -9.10 6.13
N ARG A 104 8.94 -9.15 7.46
CA ARG A 104 7.93 -8.41 8.25
C ARG A 104 8.30 -6.94 8.33
N ARG A 105 8.04 -6.24 7.26
CA ARG A 105 8.20 -4.79 7.19
C ARG A 105 7.10 -4.09 7.95
N TRP A 106 7.44 -2.97 8.57
CA TRP A 106 6.51 -2.08 9.23
C TRP A 106 6.49 -0.72 8.53
N LEU A 107 5.33 -0.11 8.46
CA LEU A 107 5.14 1.22 7.89
C LEU A 107 4.83 2.21 9.01
N PHE A 108 5.57 3.30 9.00
CA PHE A 108 5.32 4.52 9.74
C PHE A 108 4.84 5.57 8.72
N ASP A 109 3.56 5.92 8.78
CA ASP A 109 2.90 6.89 7.91
C ASP A 109 2.84 8.22 8.68
N PHE A 110 3.69 9.16 8.29
CA PHE A 110 3.88 10.43 8.96
C PHE A 110 3.10 11.52 8.22
N ASP A 111 1.90 11.85 8.70
CA ASP A 111 0.96 12.77 8.10
C ASP A 111 1.29 14.25 8.48
N CYS A 112 2.53 14.66 8.20
CA CYS A 112 2.99 16.04 8.36
C CYS A 112 4.03 16.36 7.28
N GLN A 113 3.91 17.52 6.64
CA GLN A 113 4.83 17.97 5.58
C GLN A 113 6.08 18.67 6.11
N ASP A 114 6.20 18.87 7.43
CA ASP A 114 7.40 19.45 8.04
C ASP A 114 8.55 18.42 8.01
N GLU A 115 9.48 18.65 7.10
CA GLU A 115 10.66 17.79 6.92
C GLU A 115 11.56 17.79 8.16
N ASN A 116 11.70 18.91 8.88
CA ASN A 116 12.53 18.96 10.09
C ASN A 116 11.94 18.07 11.18
N TYR A 117 10.62 18.13 11.37
CA TYR A 117 9.94 17.28 12.33
C TYR A 117 10.01 15.79 11.95
N PHE A 118 9.92 15.47 10.65
CA PHE A 118 10.16 14.11 10.18
C PHE A 118 11.60 13.66 10.45
N GLN A 119 12.62 14.52 10.24
CA GLN A 119 14.01 14.17 10.53
C GLN A 119 14.26 13.98 12.04
N GLU A 120 13.58 14.72 12.90
CA GLU A 120 13.60 14.48 14.37
C GLU A 120 13.04 13.09 14.70
N PHE A 121 11.92 12.70 14.08
CA PHE A 121 11.36 11.35 14.22
C PHE A 121 12.36 10.28 13.76
N VAL A 122 12.98 10.45 12.58
CA VAL A 122 13.97 9.50 12.03
C VAL A 122 15.18 9.37 12.95
N LYS A 123 15.67 10.49 13.47
CA LYS A 123 16.78 10.51 14.43
C LYS A 123 16.43 9.76 15.70
N ASP A 124 15.27 10.04 16.30
CA ASP A 124 14.80 9.37 17.51
C ASP A 124 14.64 7.85 17.29
N LEU A 125 14.04 7.45 16.16
CA LEU A 125 13.93 6.05 15.75
C LEU A 125 15.31 5.37 15.75
N ARG A 126 16.29 6.00 15.10
CA ARG A 126 17.65 5.44 14.94
C ARG A 126 18.43 5.37 16.24
N GLU A 127 18.36 6.39 17.06
CA GLU A 127 19.13 6.48 18.28
C GLU A 127 18.59 5.58 19.40
N ASN A 128 17.26 5.41 19.47
CA ASN A 128 16.63 4.83 20.65
C ASN A 128 15.89 3.52 20.42
N TYR A 129 15.52 3.18 19.15
CA TYR A 129 14.61 2.07 18.91
C TYR A 129 15.05 1.07 17.85
N TYR A 130 15.62 1.52 16.71
CA TYR A 130 15.84 0.67 15.56
C TYR A 130 17.18 0.90 14.86
N GLN A 131 18.04 -0.13 14.87
CA GLN A 131 19.39 -0.09 14.24
C GLN A 131 19.45 -0.78 12.87
N GLY A 132 18.32 -1.34 12.39
CA GLY A 132 18.26 -2.03 11.10
C GLY A 132 18.10 -1.07 9.91
N ASP A 133 17.97 -1.66 8.72
CA ASP A 133 17.75 -0.91 7.49
C ASP A 133 16.32 -0.38 7.40
N TYR A 134 16.19 0.82 6.88
CA TYR A 134 14.90 1.45 6.59
C TYR A 134 14.97 2.22 5.28
N ARG A 135 13.79 2.50 4.72
CA ARG A 135 13.60 3.39 3.57
C ARG A 135 12.59 4.46 3.94
N SER A 136 12.84 5.69 3.50
CA SER A 136 11.88 6.76 3.64
C SER A 136 11.67 7.47 2.31
N TYR A 137 10.48 7.98 2.10
CA TYR A 137 10.12 8.73 0.90
C TYR A 137 8.95 9.67 1.19
N ALA A 138 8.92 10.81 0.48
CA ALA A 138 7.84 11.77 0.56
C ALA A 138 6.56 11.21 -0.06
N THR A 139 5.44 11.58 0.51
CA THR A 139 4.08 11.33 -0.01
C THR A 139 3.39 12.67 -0.31
N LEU A 140 2.14 12.63 -0.74
CA LEU A 140 1.37 13.87 -0.98
C LEU A 140 1.08 14.67 0.29
N ASN A 141 1.02 14.01 1.45
CA ASN A 141 0.60 14.64 2.70
C ASN A 141 1.68 14.64 3.79
N GLY A 142 2.84 14.01 3.52
CA GLY A 142 3.90 13.85 4.50
C GLY A 142 4.95 12.86 4.05
N PHE A 143 5.29 11.88 4.90
CA PHE A 143 6.37 10.94 4.65
C PHE A 143 5.97 9.52 5.04
N HIS A 144 6.47 8.55 4.30
CA HIS A 144 6.48 7.16 4.71
C HIS A 144 7.88 6.75 5.17
N LEU A 145 7.98 6.00 6.25
CA LEU A 145 9.18 5.28 6.64
C LEU A 145 8.85 3.80 6.77
N VAL A 146 9.63 2.97 6.10
CA VAL A 146 9.47 1.51 6.12
C VAL A 146 10.71 0.89 6.75
N THR A 147 10.54 0.16 7.86
CA THR A 147 11.60 -0.67 8.43
C THR A 147 11.56 -2.08 7.83
N GLU A 148 12.73 -2.68 7.58
CA GLU A 148 12.80 -4.03 6.99
C GLU A 148 12.39 -5.12 7.98
N THR A 149 12.48 -4.85 9.28
CA THR A 149 12.04 -5.76 10.34
C THR A 149 11.33 -5.01 11.46
N GLY A 150 10.57 -5.75 12.28
CA GLY A 150 9.99 -5.21 13.51
C GLY A 150 11.04 -5.05 14.62
N PHE A 151 10.73 -4.26 15.63
CA PHE A 151 11.58 -4.02 16.79
C PHE A 151 10.76 -3.90 18.09
N ARG A 152 11.46 -3.89 19.23
CA ARG A 152 10.84 -3.76 20.55
C ARG A 152 10.51 -2.30 20.88
N ASN A 153 9.56 -2.11 21.79
CA ASN A 153 9.18 -0.78 22.32
C ASN A 153 8.64 0.20 21.27
N VAL A 154 8.14 -0.30 20.14
CA VAL A 154 7.56 0.55 19.08
C VAL A 154 6.40 1.40 19.60
N GLU A 155 5.64 0.91 20.56
CA GLU A 155 4.51 1.62 21.17
C GLU A 155 4.95 2.93 21.85
N GLN A 156 6.15 2.97 22.42
CA GLN A 156 6.70 4.19 23.04
C GLN A 156 7.02 5.25 21.97
N LEU A 157 7.62 4.83 20.85
CA LEU A 157 7.88 5.72 19.73
C LEU A 157 6.58 6.24 19.13
N VAL A 158 5.61 5.35 18.87
CA VAL A 158 4.29 5.72 18.30
C VAL A 158 3.55 6.69 19.21
N SER A 159 3.55 6.46 20.52
CA SER A 159 2.91 7.33 21.50
C SER A 159 3.50 8.74 21.52
N LYS A 160 4.82 8.87 21.31
CA LYS A 160 5.52 10.17 21.29
C LYS A 160 5.11 11.04 20.09
N TYR A 161 4.77 10.41 18.94
CA TYR A 161 4.43 11.09 17.70
C TYR A 161 2.96 10.86 17.27
N GLN A 162 2.09 10.48 18.19
CA GLN A 162 0.72 10.04 17.92
C GLN A 162 -0.15 11.05 17.14
N ASP A 163 0.16 12.35 17.23
CA ASP A 163 -0.63 13.40 16.57
C ASP A 163 -0.42 13.43 15.04
N VAL A 164 0.70 12.87 14.57
CA VAL A 164 1.11 12.90 13.14
C VAL A 164 1.50 11.53 12.60
N LEU A 165 1.58 10.50 13.45
CA LEU A 165 2.10 9.19 13.07
C LEU A 165 1.02 8.11 13.13
N GLU A 166 0.71 7.51 11.98
CA GLU A 166 -0.03 6.26 11.90
C GLU A 166 0.93 5.07 11.73
N PHE A 167 0.85 4.11 12.64
CA PHE A 167 1.71 2.92 12.63
C PHE A 167 0.97 1.68 12.13
N LYS A 168 1.55 0.99 11.12
CA LYS A 168 0.93 -0.19 10.47
C LYS A 168 1.91 -1.37 10.46
N ARG A 169 1.56 -2.48 11.13
CA ARG A 169 2.43 -3.67 11.26
C ARG A 169 2.38 -4.62 10.05
N THR A 170 1.20 -5.06 9.63
CA THR A 170 1.11 -6.22 8.71
C THR A 170 0.32 -5.98 7.44
N ASN A 171 -0.80 -5.30 7.52
CA ASN A 171 -1.70 -5.08 6.38
C ASN A 171 -1.55 -3.67 5.81
N ALA A 172 -0.33 -3.16 5.83
CA ALA A 172 -0.01 -1.86 5.29
C ALA A 172 0.03 -1.90 3.77
N PHE A 173 -0.44 -0.80 3.16
CA PHE A 173 -0.23 -0.49 1.76
C PHE A 173 0.69 0.71 1.66
N VAL A 174 1.64 0.65 0.76
CA VAL A 174 2.55 1.76 0.46
C VAL A 174 2.18 2.38 -0.88
N LEU A 175 2.28 3.70 -0.97
CA LEU A 175 2.12 4.41 -2.22
C LEU A 175 3.33 4.12 -3.11
N VAL A 176 3.09 3.50 -4.26
CA VAL A 176 4.14 3.17 -5.26
C VAL A 176 4.25 4.28 -6.30
N ASN A 177 3.09 4.78 -6.75
CA ASN A 177 3.04 5.80 -7.80
C ASN A 177 1.74 6.63 -7.68
N PHE A 178 1.76 7.84 -8.25
CA PHE A 178 0.56 8.65 -8.40
C PHE A 178 0.64 9.50 -9.66
N LYS A 179 -0.52 9.88 -10.18
CA LYS A 179 -0.66 10.77 -11.34
C LYS A 179 -1.77 11.77 -11.05
N THR A 180 -1.45 13.05 -11.16
CA THR A 180 -2.44 14.13 -11.15
C THR A 180 -2.90 14.44 -12.56
N PRO A 181 -4.14 14.90 -12.77
CA PRO A 181 -4.59 15.34 -14.08
C PRO A 181 -3.71 16.48 -14.57
N LEU A 182 -3.36 16.45 -15.85
CA LEU A 182 -2.73 17.60 -16.49
C LEU A 182 -3.76 18.75 -16.48
N LEU A 183 -3.46 19.83 -15.79
CA LEU A 183 -4.26 21.05 -15.86
C LEU A 183 -4.35 21.45 -17.34
N ARG A 184 -5.53 21.29 -17.94
CA ARG A 184 -5.81 21.87 -19.26
C ARG A 184 -5.70 23.39 -19.06
N THR A 185 -4.61 23.98 -19.50
CA THR A 185 -4.53 25.44 -19.68
C THR A 185 -5.72 25.82 -20.54
N LYS A 186 -6.68 26.57 -19.96
CA LYS A 186 -7.75 27.18 -20.73
C LYS A 186 -7.07 27.99 -21.84
N LYS A 187 -7.17 27.53 -23.10
CA LYS A 187 -6.88 28.40 -24.23
C LYS A 187 -7.84 29.57 -24.10
N GLU A 188 -7.31 30.72 -23.73
CA GLU A 188 -8.03 31.96 -23.87
C GLU A 188 -8.51 32.06 -25.30
N LYS A 189 -9.82 32.02 -25.49
CA LYS A 189 -10.44 32.44 -26.75
C LYS A 189 -10.27 33.94 -26.80
N THR A 190 -9.22 34.39 -27.46
CA THR A 190 -9.15 35.74 -27.99
C THR A 190 -10.24 35.85 -29.06
N SER A 191 -11.25 36.61 -28.72
CA SER A 191 -12.31 37.07 -29.64
C SER A 191 -11.75 38.20 -30.48
#